data_f4a5c66f8ce34d55ec4292f1b91e0c9b
#
_entry.id   f4a5c66f8ce34d55ec4292f1b91e0c9b
#
_cell.length_a   1.000
_cell.length_b   1.000
_cell.length_c   1.000
_cell.angle_alpha   90.00
_cell.angle_beta   90.00
_cell.angle_gamma   90.00
#
_symmetry.space_group_name_H-M   'P 1'
#
loop_
_entity.id
_entity.type
_entity.pdbx_description
1 polymer ?
#
loop_
_entity_poly.entity_id
_entity_poly.type
_entity_poly.pdbx_seq_one_letter_code
_entity_poly.pdbx_strand_id
1 'polypeptide(L)'
;MARRHTRGLWITSAGLPQTGHAGRVTQPSLASSGHRVLGGPSWRPGQPLDKRGLARLAAEQFDLLTHAQCRAAGLGWKVIDHRVRSGRWTRAYPGIYLTRPGRDDPLTTMTAALLAVGEPSALSHESAAYLHGLRRMPPQPHLLVPAGRAPAPPGVVVHRTRHLEARVDELAWPWRTGVEHTVLDCADLASMTLDEAVDLVARACAQRLTTPAQLGAALAGRARHRLRADLVDVLTDVGAGAES
;
A
#
# COMPACT_ATOMS: atom_id res chain seq x y z
N MET A 1 -33.35 -20.80 -22.92
CA MET A 1 -32.84 -19.44 -22.74
C MET A 1 -31.76 -19.44 -21.66
N ALA A 2 -30.51 -19.53 -22.04
CA ALA A 2 -29.35 -19.63 -21.13
C ALA A 2 -28.75 -18.23 -20.88
N ARG A 3 -28.82 -17.77 -19.64
CA ARG A 3 -28.16 -16.53 -19.20
C ARG A 3 -26.65 -16.79 -19.08
N ARG A 4 -25.87 -16.20 -19.96
CA ARG A 4 -24.41 -16.21 -19.86
C ARG A 4 -23.99 -15.28 -18.71
N HIS A 5 -23.44 -15.85 -17.65
CA HIS A 5 -22.74 -15.13 -16.58
C HIS A 5 -21.39 -14.67 -17.14
N THR A 6 -21.22 -13.38 -17.29
CA THR A 6 -19.90 -12.77 -17.50
C THR A 6 -19.09 -12.87 -16.21
N ARG A 7 -18.14 -13.81 -16.21
CA ARG A 7 -17.13 -13.93 -15.15
C ARG A 7 -16.25 -12.70 -15.17
N GLY A 8 -16.37 -11.85 -14.15
CA GLY A 8 -15.33 -10.88 -13.84
C GLY A 8 -14.05 -11.63 -13.47
N LEU A 9 -12.95 -11.34 -14.17
CA LEU A 9 -11.64 -11.84 -13.77
C LEU A 9 -11.28 -11.19 -12.43
N TRP A 10 -11.45 -11.95 -11.39
CA TRP A 10 -10.79 -11.70 -10.12
C TRP A 10 -9.30 -12.03 -10.33
N ILE A 11 -8.39 -11.20 -9.86
CA ILE A 11 -6.99 -11.60 -9.73
C ILE A 11 -6.97 -12.65 -8.62
N THR A 12 -7.25 -13.90 -8.99
CA THR A 12 -6.99 -15.06 -8.14
C THR A 12 -5.51 -15.34 -8.24
N SER A 13 -4.85 -15.45 -7.10
CA SER A 13 -3.48 -15.96 -6.97
C SER A 13 -3.42 -17.40 -7.51
N ALA A 14 -3.22 -17.53 -8.81
CA ALA A 14 -2.89 -18.81 -9.43
C ALA A 14 -1.36 -18.88 -9.52
N GLY A 15 -0.78 -19.74 -8.69
CA GLY A 15 0.47 -20.47 -8.84
C GLY A 15 1.61 -19.79 -9.61
N LEU A 16 2.47 -19.06 -8.90
CA LEU A 16 3.82 -18.80 -9.38
C LEU A 16 4.67 -20.06 -9.17
N PRO A 17 5.44 -20.53 -10.15
CA PRO A 17 6.35 -21.65 -9.98
C PRO A 17 7.44 -21.26 -8.98
N GLN A 18 7.61 -22.09 -7.95
CA GLN A 18 8.75 -22.03 -7.07
C GLN A 18 9.99 -22.56 -7.81
N THR A 19 10.80 -21.66 -8.33
CA THR A 19 12.18 -22.00 -8.73
C THR A 19 13.11 -21.22 -7.83
N GLY A 20 13.78 -21.96 -6.93
CA GLY A 20 14.85 -21.44 -6.12
C GLY A 20 16.03 -21.00 -6.99
N HIS A 21 16.38 -19.74 -6.88
CA HIS A 21 17.75 -19.25 -7.07
C HIS A 21 17.88 -18.00 -6.20
N ALA A 22 18.89 -18.02 -5.33
CA ALA A 22 19.32 -16.87 -4.54
C ALA A 22 19.94 -15.83 -5.50
N GLY A 23 19.10 -15.16 -6.27
CA GLY A 23 19.44 -14.00 -7.07
C GLY A 23 19.29 -12.76 -6.19
N ARG A 24 20.32 -11.95 -6.10
CA ARG A 24 20.33 -10.60 -5.55
C ARG A 24 19.11 -9.88 -6.12
N VAL A 25 18.09 -9.65 -5.28
CA VAL A 25 16.89 -8.89 -5.66
C VAL A 25 17.36 -7.45 -5.89
N THR A 26 17.62 -7.11 -7.14
CA THR A 26 17.70 -5.72 -7.56
C THR A 26 16.31 -5.15 -7.37
N GLN A 27 16.15 -4.38 -6.29
CA GLN A 27 14.95 -3.55 -6.12
C GLN A 27 14.81 -2.71 -7.40
N PRO A 28 13.60 -2.61 -7.97
CA PRO A 28 13.38 -1.60 -8.99
C PRO A 28 13.70 -0.27 -8.34
N SER A 29 14.75 0.38 -8.81
CA SER A 29 15.14 1.71 -8.36
C SER A 29 13.92 2.60 -8.52
N LEU A 30 13.33 3.06 -7.41
CA LEU A 30 12.28 4.06 -7.39
C LEU A 30 12.74 5.39 -8.00
N ALA A 31 14.02 5.47 -8.41
CA ALA A 31 14.67 6.65 -8.97
C ALA A 31 14.37 6.90 -10.46
N SER A 32 13.74 5.99 -11.21
CA SER A 32 13.57 6.17 -12.66
C SER A 32 12.20 6.69 -13.10
N SER A 33 11.30 7.03 -12.17
CA SER A 33 10.05 7.75 -12.51
C SER A 33 10.10 9.11 -11.85
N GLY A 34 10.67 10.10 -12.54
CA GLY A 34 10.93 11.46 -12.05
C GLY A 34 9.70 12.32 -11.71
N HIS A 35 8.73 11.80 -10.99
CA HIS A 35 7.61 12.55 -10.45
C HIS A 35 7.38 12.11 -8.99
N ARG A 36 8.15 12.71 -8.07
CA ARG A 36 7.74 12.75 -6.66
C ARG A 36 6.51 13.65 -6.57
N VAL A 37 5.33 13.07 -6.60
CA VAL A 37 4.10 13.76 -6.21
C VAL A 37 4.10 13.78 -4.68
N LEU A 38 4.58 14.87 -4.11
CA LEU A 38 4.47 15.15 -2.68
C LEU A 38 2.99 15.36 -2.36
N GLY A 39 2.42 14.57 -1.48
CA GLY A 39 1.11 14.84 -0.89
C GLY A 39 -0.12 14.23 -1.57
N GLY A 40 0.01 13.17 -2.34
CA GLY A 40 -1.12 12.42 -2.93
C GLY A 40 -1.64 13.01 -4.25
N PRO A 41 -2.74 12.45 -4.80
CA PRO A 41 -3.28 12.89 -6.09
C PRO A 41 -3.73 14.35 -6.07
N SER A 42 -3.56 15.04 -7.20
CA SER A 42 -3.87 16.47 -7.33
C SER A 42 -5.37 16.79 -7.29
N TRP A 43 -6.23 15.80 -7.47
CA TRP A 43 -7.68 15.97 -7.49
C TRP A 43 -8.34 15.68 -6.14
N ARG A 44 -9.39 16.47 -5.81
CA ARG A 44 -10.24 16.28 -4.63
C ARG A 44 -11.71 16.08 -5.05
N PRO A 45 -12.51 15.31 -4.28
CA PRO A 45 -13.94 15.14 -4.55
C PRO A 45 -14.65 16.49 -4.68
N GLY A 46 -15.52 16.59 -5.70
CA GLY A 46 -16.26 17.82 -6.01
C GLY A 46 -15.55 18.78 -6.96
N GLN A 47 -14.26 18.61 -7.26
CA GLN A 47 -13.58 19.44 -8.26
C GLN A 47 -13.93 18.99 -9.68
N PRO A 48 -14.22 19.93 -10.60
CA PRO A 48 -14.38 19.61 -12.02
C PRO A 48 -13.06 19.12 -12.61
N LEU A 49 -13.14 18.20 -13.56
CA LEU A 49 -11.97 17.60 -14.20
C LEU A 49 -12.20 17.57 -15.70
N ASP A 50 -11.25 18.07 -16.47
CA ASP A 50 -11.25 17.93 -17.92
C ASP A 50 -10.53 16.65 -18.38
N LYS A 51 -10.54 16.37 -19.68
CA LYS A 51 -9.89 15.16 -20.21
C LYS A 51 -8.37 15.15 -19.99
N ARG A 52 -7.72 16.33 -20.03
CA ARG A 52 -6.26 16.44 -19.79
C ARG A 52 -5.94 16.22 -18.32
N GLY A 53 -6.72 16.82 -17.42
CA GLY A 53 -6.62 16.60 -15.99
C GLY A 53 -6.84 15.15 -15.62
N LEU A 54 -7.81 14.46 -16.24
CA LEU A 54 -8.05 13.04 -16.01
C LEU A 54 -6.85 12.17 -16.43
N ALA A 55 -6.23 12.49 -17.58
CA ALA A 55 -5.05 11.76 -18.04
C ALA A 55 -3.84 11.99 -17.12
N ARG A 56 -3.63 13.22 -16.65
CA ARG A 56 -2.59 13.55 -15.67
C ARG A 56 -2.83 12.82 -14.36
N LEU A 57 -4.06 12.85 -13.86
CA LEU A 57 -4.44 12.15 -12.63
C LEU A 57 -4.23 10.64 -12.74
N ALA A 58 -4.55 10.03 -13.88
CA ALA A 58 -4.24 8.62 -14.12
C ALA A 58 -2.73 8.35 -14.00
N ALA A 59 -1.89 9.21 -14.59
CA ALA A 59 -0.43 9.06 -14.48
C ALA A 59 0.07 9.22 -13.03
N GLU A 60 -0.48 10.16 -12.26
CA GLU A 60 -0.19 10.32 -10.83
C GLU A 60 -0.59 9.08 -10.01
N GLN A 61 -1.61 8.35 -10.44
CA GLN A 61 -2.17 7.19 -9.76
C GLN A 61 -1.79 5.84 -10.41
N PHE A 62 -0.65 5.76 -11.08
CA PHE A 62 -0.17 4.52 -11.71
C PHE A 62 -1.15 3.94 -12.75
N ASP A 63 -1.69 4.81 -13.60
CA ASP A 63 -2.70 4.52 -14.62
C ASP A 63 -4.07 4.07 -14.06
N LEU A 64 -4.34 4.35 -12.79
CA LEU A 64 -5.61 4.05 -12.14
C LEU A 64 -6.54 5.27 -12.07
N LEU A 65 -7.83 5.02 -12.20
CA LEU A 65 -8.88 6.02 -12.01
C LEU A 65 -10.03 5.44 -11.19
N THR A 66 -10.60 6.27 -10.32
CA THR A 66 -11.86 5.93 -9.64
C THR A 66 -13.07 6.29 -10.51
N HIS A 67 -14.20 5.65 -10.23
CA HIS A 67 -15.47 6.00 -10.89
C HIS A 67 -15.84 7.47 -10.66
N ALA A 68 -15.60 8.01 -9.46
CA ALA A 68 -15.87 9.42 -9.13
C ALA A 68 -15.04 10.38 -9.99
N GLN A 69 -13.75 10.11 -10.18
CA GLN A 69 -12.86 10.88 -11.04
C GLN A 69 -13.30 10.84 -12.51
N CYS A 70 -13.68 9.67 -13.01
CA CYS A 70 -14.23 9.52 -14.35
C CYS A 70 -15.51 10.37 -14.53
N ARG A 71 -16.40 10.33 -13.54
CA ARG A 71 -17.64 11.13 -13.53
C ARG A 71 -17.35 12.62 -13.49
N ALA A 72 -16.42 13.06 -12.67
CA ALA A 72 -15.99 14.46 -12.60
C ALA A 72 -15.44 14.97 -13.94
N ALA A 73 -14.84 14.08 -14.75
CA ALA A 73 -14.37 14.37 -16.10
C ALA A 73 -15.47 14.24 -17.19
N GLY A 74 -16.73 14.08 -16.80
CA GLY A 74 -17.86 13.96 -17.74
C GLY A 74 -17.98 12.59 -18.41
N LEU A 75 -17.24 11.57 -17.98
CA LEU A 75 -17.38 10.22 -18.52
C LEU A 75 -18.64 9.55 -17.95
N GLY A 76 -19.66 9.38 -18.79
CA GLY A 76 -20.84 8.62 -18.44
C GLY A 76 -20.55 7.12 -18.29
N TRP A 77 -21.42 6.40 -17.55
CA TRP A 77 -21.25 4.97 -17.31
C TRP A 77 -21.14 4.14 -18.60
N LYS A 78 -21.89 4.50 -19.68
CA LYS A 78 -21.83 3.82 -20.97
C LYS A 78 -20.44 3.89 -21.60
N VAL A 79 -19.76 5.04 -21.47
CA VAL A 79 -18.40 5.24 -22.00
C VAL A 79 -17.39 4.40 -21.20
N ILE A 80 -17.50 4.40 -19.88
CA ILE A 80 -16.63 3.61 -18.99
C ILE A 80 -16.82 2.12 -19.29
N ASP A 81 -18.07 1.66 -19.32
CA ASP A 81 -18.41 0.28 -19.59
C ASP A 81 -17.96 -0.19 -20.98
N HIS A 82 -18.10 0.64 -22.00
CA HIS A 82 -17.55 0.37 -23.34
C HIS A 82 -16.02 0.20 -23.31
N ARG A 83 -15.29 1.07 -22.60
CA ARG A 83 -13.83 0.95 -22.47
C ARG A 83 -13.40 -0.35 -21.76
N VAL A 84 -14.15 -0.76 -20.75
CA VAL A 84 -13.90 -2.03 -20.05
C VAL A 84 -14.22 -3.22 -20.95
N ARG A 85 -15.39 -3.24 -21.62
CA ARG A 85 -15.77 -4.35 -22.51
C ARG A 85 -14.90 -4.48 -23.73
N SER A 86 -14.39 -3.36 -24.26
CA SER A 86 -13.47 -3.34 -25.40
C SER A 86 -12.03 -3.70 -25.03
N GLY A 87 -11.73 -4.00 -23.75
CA GLY A 87 -10.38 -4.29 -23.27
C GLY A 87 -9.44 -3.09 -23.20
N ARG A 88 -9.92 -1.87 -23.51
CA ARG A 88 -9.11 -0.65 -23.38
C ARG A 88 -8.81 -0.29 -21.92
N TRP A 89 -9.70 -0.68 -21.02
CA TRP A 89 -9.54 -0.55 -19.57
C TRP A 89 -9.79 -1.89 -18.89
N THR A 90 -9.16 -2.11 -17.75
CA THR A 90 -9.41 -3.27 -16.88
C THR A 90 -10.03 -2.78 -15.58
N ARG A 91 -11.03 -3.49 -15.07
CA ARG A 91 -11.60 -3.22 -13.75
C ARG A 91 -10.73 -3.93 -12.71
N ALA A 92 -9.95 -3.16 -11.93
CA ALA A 92 -9.12 -3.69 -10.84
C ALA A 92 -9.98 -4.03 -9.61
N TYR A 93 -10.89 -3.13 -9.22
CA TYR A 93 -11.90 -3.32 -8.16
C TYR A 93 -13.22 -2.71 -8.60
N PRO A 94 -14.34 -2.97 -7.91
CA PRO A 94 -15.58 -2.22 -8.13
C PRO A 94 -15.33 -0.71 -8.07
N GLY A 95 -15.57 -0.01 -9.18
CA GLY A 95 -15.35 1.43 -9.28
C GLY A 95 -13.90 1.90 -9.48
N ILE A 96 -12.94 0.99 -9.59
CA ILE A 96 -11.53 1.30 -9.88
C ILE A 96 -11.14 0.71 -11.24
N TYR A 97 -10.58 1.53 -12.09
CA TYR A 97 -10.25 1.18 -13.47
C TYR A 97 -8.78 1.42 -13.75
N LEU A 98 -8.11 0.42 -14.30
CA LEU A 98 -6.76 0.52 -14.85
C LEU A 98 -6.90 0.94 -16.33
N THR A 99 -6.33 2.09 -16.68
CA THR A 99 -6.45 2.69 -18.01
C THR A 99 -5.44 2.13 -19.02
N ARG A 100 -4.45 1.39 -18.53
CA ARG A 100 -3.41 0.68 -19.29
C ARG A 100 -3.43 -0.81 -18.95
N PRO A 101 -4.19 -1.64 -19.67
CA PRO A 101 -4.27 -3.08 -19.43
C PRO A 101 -2.90 -3.76 -19.47
N GLY A 102 -2.72 -4.82 -18.66
CA GLY A 102 -1.48 -5.59 -18.59
C GLY A 102 -0.42 -5.01 -17.65
N ARG A 103 -0.70 -3.90 -16.98
CA ARG A 103 0.15 -3.38 -15.92
C ARG A 103 -0.20 -4.07 -14.59
N ASP A 104 0.70 -4.88 -14.10
CA ASP A 104 0.54 -5.71 -12.87
C ASP A 104 1.67 -5.47 -11.85
N ASP A 105 2.35 -4.32 -11.96
CA ASP A 105 3.41 -3.97 -11.03
C ASP A 105 2.88 -3.74 -9.58
N PRO A 106 3.73 -3.95 -8.57
CA PRO A 106 3.33 -3.84 -7.16
C PRO A 106 2.70 -2.50 -6.78
N LEU A 107 3.21 -1.39 -7.33
CA LEU A 107 2.67 -0.05 -7.04
C LEU A 107 1.26 0.11 -7.58
N THR A 108 1.00 -0.35 -8.80
CA THR A 108 -0.35 -0.37 -9.38
C THR A 108 -1.31 -1.21 -8.54
N THR A 109 -0.89 -2.42 -8.13
CA THR A 109 -1.72 -3.31 -7.29
C THR A 109 -2.07 -2.68 -5.94
N MET A 110 -1.07 -2.13 -5.25
CA MET A 110 -1.26 -1.50 -3.94
C MET A 110 -2.08 -0.21 -4.03
N THR A 111 -1.84 0.60 -5.06
CA THR A 111 -2.61 1.83 -5.28
C THR A 111 -4.06 1.51 -5.64
N ALA A 112 -4.32 0.46 -6.44
CA ALA A 112 -5.67 0.03 -6.74
C ALA A 112 -6.45 -0.37 -5.47
N ALA A 113 -5.81 -1.11 -4.56
CA ALA A 113 -6.39 -1.47 -3.27
C ALA A 113 -6.65 -0.23 -2.39
N LEU A 114 -5.69 0.70 -2.34
CA LEU A 114 -5.82 1.96 -1.61
C LEU A 114 -7.02 2.79 -2.11
N LEU A 115 -7.13 2.96 -3.43
CA LEU A 115 -8.25 3.68 -4.06
C LEU A 115 -9.59 2.95 -3.87
N ALA A 116 -9.60 1.61 -3.84
CA ALA A 116 -10.81 0.81 -3.63
C ALA A 116 -11.33 0.90 -2.20
N VAL A 117 -10.43 0.91 -1.22
CA VAL A 117 -10.77 1.18 0.18
C VAL A 117 -11.17 2.64 0.36
N GLY A 118 -10.54 3.56 -0.35
CA GLY A 118 -10.83 5.00 -0.32
C GLY A 118 -10.32 5.69 0.95
N GLU A 119 -10.42 7.01 0.97
CA GLU A 119 -9.98 7.86 2.09
C GLU A 119 -10.96 7.82 3.27
N PRO A 120 -10.45 7.97 4.51
CA PRO A 120 -9.05 7.94 4.88
C PRO A 120 -8.53 6.51 5.03
N SER A 121 -7.41 6.21 4.38
CA SER A 121 -6.71 4.91 4.47
C SER A 121 -5.25 5.08 4.07
N ALA A 122 -4.40 4.14 4.48
CA ALA A 122 -2.99 4.09 4.09
C ALA A 122 -2.51 2.64 3.95
N LEU A 123 -1.55 2.39 3.09
CA LEU A 123 -0.82 1.13 3.06
C LEU A 123 -0.07 0.95 4.38
N SER A 124 -0.05 -0.26 4.90
CA SER A 124 0.50 -0.54 6.23
C SER A 124 1.14 -1.93 6.30
N HIS A 125 1.70 -2.28 7.45
CA HIS A 125 2.26 -3.61 7.68
C HIS A 125 3.19 -4.03 6.53
N GLU A 126 3.01 -5.23 5.98
CA GLU A 126 3.87 -5.78 4.94
C GLU A 126 3.85 -4.97 3.63
N SER A 127 2.73 -4.32 3.28
CA SER A 127 2.66 -3.45 2.10
C SER A 127 3.49 -2.18 2.25
N ALA A 128 3.42 -1.51 3.40
CA ALA A 128 4.27 -0.37 3.68
C ALA A 128 5.74 -0.79 3.83
N ALA A 129 6.01 -1.94 4.48
CA ALA A 129 7.36 -2.47 4.61
C ALA A 129 7.99 -2.79 3.25
N TYR A 130 7.22 -3.29 2.27
CA TYR A 130 7.69 -3.42 0.90
C TYR A 130 8.07 -2.08 0.28
N LEU A 131 7.22 -1.06 0.43
CA LEU A 131 7.48 0.28 -0.12
C LEU A 131 8.65 1.01 0.56
N HIS A 132 8.94 0.65 1.80
CA HIS A 132 10.15 1.10 2.51
C HIS A 132 11.41 0.27 2.17
N GLY A 133 11.28 -0.78 1.35
CA GLY A 133 12.40 -1.66 0.99
C GLY A 133 12.81 -2.64 2.09
N LEU A 134 11.95 -2.85 3.08
CA LEU A 134 12.24 -3.68 4.25
C LEU A 134 11.80 -5.14 4.09
N ARG A 135 10.78 -5.41 3.30
CA ARG A 135 10.23 -6.76 3.08
C ARG A 135 9.91 -7.01 1.60
N ARG A 136 9.62 -8.26 1.26
CA ARG A 136 9.08 -8.64 -0.06
C ARG A 136 7.62 -8.20 -0.18
N MET A 137 7.13 -8.10 -1.42
CA MET A 137 5.72 -7.83 -1.67
C MET A 137 4.84 -8.91 -1.03
N PRO A 138 3.84 -8.52 -0.23
CA PRO A 138 2.89 -9.47 0.32
C PRO A 138 1.93 -10.00 -0.76
N PRO A 139 1.34 -11.20 -0.57
CA PRO A 139 0.38 -11.76 -1.53
C PRO A 139 -0.92 -10.95 -1.63
N GLN A 140 -1.25 -10.19 -0.60
CA GLN A 140 -2.41 -9.30 -0.55
C GLN A 140 -1.99 -7.94 0.00
N PRO A 141 -2.52 -6.83 -0.54
CA PRO A 141 -2.27 -5.50 0.03
C PRO A 141 -2.81 -5.39 1.46
N HIS A 142 -2.00 -4.85 2.36
CA HIS A 142 -2.35 -4.52 3.74
C HIS A 142 -2.62 -3.02 3.86
N LEU A 143 -3.79 -2.67 4.36
CA LEU A 143 -4.20 -1.28 4.58
C LEU A 143 -4.60 -1.02 6.02
N LEU A 144 -4.31 0.18 6.49
CA LEU A 144 -4.75 0.71 7.77
C LEU A 144 -5.89 1.69 7.54
N VAL A 145 -6.98 1.56 8.31
CA VAL A 145 -8.16 2.43 8.24
C VAL A 145 -8.61 2.84 9.64
N PRO A 146 -9.42 3.91 9.77
CA PRO A 146 -10.05 4.25 11.04
C PRO A 146 -10.92 3.13 11.58
N ALA A 147 -11.03 3.05 12.92
CA ALA A 147 -11.98 2.16 13.59
C ALA A 147 -13.42 2.48 13.14
N GLY A 148 -14.22 1.44 12.87
CA GLY A 148 -15.62 1.63 12.43
C GLY A 148 -15.84 1.71 10.93
N ARG A 149 -14.80 1.64 10.12
CA ARG A 149 -14.93 1.63 8.66
C ARG A 149 -15.50 0.31 8.11
N ALA A 150 -16.18 0.41 6.94
CA ALA A 150 -16.82 -0.69 6.22
C ALA A 150 -15.86 -1.86 5.88
N PRO A 151 -16.41 -3.04 5.51
CA PRO A 151 -15.62 -4.21 5.15
C PRO A 151 -14.63 -3.94 4.02
N ALA A 152 -13.52 -4.68 4.02
CA ALA A 152 -12.50 -4.63 2.98
C ALA A 152 -13.03 -5.16 1.65
N PRO A 153 -12.55 -4.63 0.50
CA PRO A 153 -12.71 -5.30 -0.77
C PRO A 153 -12.05 -6.69 -0.74
N PRO A 154 -12.55 -7.66 -1.51
CA PRO A 154 -11.91 -8.97 -1.62
C PRO A 154 -10.43 -8.85 -2.02
N GLY A 155 -9.57 -9.68 -1.42
CA GLY A 155 -8.13 -9.67 -1.71
C GLY A 155 -7.34 -8.55 -1.03
N VAL A 156 -7.92 -7.87 -0.05
CA VAL A 156 -7.26 -6.81 0.73
C VAL A 156 -7.35 -7.14 2.22
N VAL A 157 -6.23 -7.07 2.93
CA VAL A 157 -6.16 -7.20 4.38
C VAL A 157 -6.32 -5.82 5.01
N VAL A 158 -7.35 -5.64 5.83
CA VAL A 158 -7.63 -4.34 6.47
C VAL A 158 -7.39 -4.42 7.97
N HIS A 159 -6.50 -3.57 8.43
CA HIS A 159 -6.23 -3.31 9.84
C HIS A 159 -6.94 -2.04 10.29
N ARG A 160 -7.34 -1.98 11.56
CA ARG A 160 -8.11 -0.85 12.11
C ARG A 160 -7.35 -0.16 13.22
N THR A 161 -7.38 1.17 13.22
CA THR A 161 -6.74 1.99 14.27
C THR A 161 -7.62 3.19 14.64
N ARG A 162 -7.43 3.70 15.85
CA ARG A 162 -7.99 4.99 16.28
C ARG A 162 -7.04 6.17 16.00
N HIS A 163 -5.82 5.88 15.54
CA HIS A 163 -4.72 6.84 15.39
C HIS A 163 -4.12 6.79 13.98
N LEU A 164 -4.98 6.79 12.93
CA LEU A 164 -4.51 6.70 11.56
C LEU A 164 -3.61 7.89 11.20
N GLU A 165 -4.07 9.11 11.44
CA GLU A 165 -3.36 10.35 11.08
C GLU A 165 -1.95 10.42 11.68
N ALA A 166 -1.80 10.04 12.95
CA ALA A 166 -0.50 10.03 13.62
C ALA A 166 0.48 8.98 13.08
N ARG A 167 0.02 8.07 12.21
CA ARG A 167 0.83 6.96 11.69
C ARG A 167 1.17 7.07 10.22
N VAL A 168 0.47 7.92 9.49
CA VAL A 168 0.62 8.06 8.03
C VAL A 168 1.73 9.05 7.71
N ASP A 169 2.57 8.68 6.75
CA ASP A 169 3.48 9.60 6.07
C ASP A 169 2.68 10.34 4.98
N GLU A 170 2.23 11.54 5.29
CA GLU A 170 1.41 12.36 4.40
C GLU A 170 2.17 12.87 3.17
N LEU A 171 3.50 12.84 3.20
CA LEU A 171 4.34 13.27 2.09
C LEU A 171 4.56 12.16 1.06
N ALA A 172 4.20 10.93 1.42
CA ALA A 172 4.40 9.76 0.57
C ALA A 172 3.16 9.44 -0.26
N TRP A 173 3.34 9.20 -1.55
CA TRP A 173 2.30 8.63 -2.40
C TRP A 173 2.82 7.32 -3.05
N PRO A 174 2.06 6.21 -3.03
CA PRO A 174 0.78 6.01 -2.32
C PRO A 174 0.91 6.20 -0.80
N TRP A 175 -0.16 6.71 -0.16
CA TRP A 175 -0.15 6.93 1.29
C TRP A 175 0.16 5.64 2.05
N ARG A 176 1.09 5.74 2.97
CA ARG A 176 1.55 4.61 3.78
C ARG A 176 1.92 5.03 5.18
N THR A 177 2.00 4.08 6.08
CA THR A 177 2.51 4.33 7.44
C THR A 177 3.98 4.69 7.40
N GLY A 178 4.40 5.60 8.27
CA GLY A 178 5.82 5.93 8.49
C GLY A 178 6.62 4.70 8.91
N VAL A 179 7.94 4.76 8.76
CA VAL A 179 8.84 3.60 8.95
C VAL A 179 8.66 2.97 10.32
N GLU A 180 8.69 3.76 11.39
CA GLU A 180 8.58 3.27 12.77
C GLU A 180 7.27 2.52 12.99
N HIS A 181 6.18 3.12 12.54
CA HIS A 181 4.86 2.50 12.65
C HIS A 181 4.75 1.23 11.80
N THR A 182 5.36 1.23 10.61
CA THR A 182 5.39 0.07 9.71
C THR A 182 6.15 -1.10 10.35
N VAL A 183 7.34 -0.86 10.89
CA VAL A 183 8.15 -1.87 11.57
C VAL A 183 7.39 -2.46 12.75
N LEU A 184 6.83 -1.61 13.60
CA LEU A 184 6.08 -2.04 14.78
C LEU A 184 4.76 -2.74 14.42
N ASP A 185 4.06 -2.31 13.37
CA ASP A 185 2.84 -2.98 12.90
C ASP A 185 3.15 -4.37 12.33
N CYS A 186 4.27 -4.53 11.61
CA CYS A 186 4.73 -5.86 11.16
C CYS A 186 5.08 -6.76 12.35
N ALA A 187 5.84 -6.25 13.32
CA ALA A 187 6.24 -7.00 14.50
C ALA A 187 5.06 -7.45 15.37
N ASP A 188 3.93 -6.72 15.31
CA ASP A 188 2.70 -7.05 16.05
C ASP A 188 1.85 -8.14 15.35
N LEU A 189 2.14 -8.51 14.11
CA LEU A 189 1.46 -9.60 13.41
C LEU A 189 1.67 -10.93 14.13
N ALA A 190 0.60 -11.70 14.28
CA ALA A 190 0.68 -13.03 14.92
C ALA A 190 1.58 -14.02 14.17
N SER A 191 1.75 -13.82 12.87
CA SER A 191 2.63 -14.62 12.00
C SER A 191 4.11 -14.24 12.12
N MET A 192 4.46 -13.13 12.76
CA MET A 192 5.82 -12.64 12.93
C MET A 192 6.46 -13.28 14.18
N THR A 193 7.57 -13.94 14.01
CA THR A 193 8.40 -14.42 15.14
C THR A 193 9.19 -13.28 15.77
N LEU A 194 9.76 -13.50 16.96
CA LEU A 194 10.64 -12.51 17.59
C LEU A 194 11.89 -12.26 16.73
N ASP A 195 12.53 -13.31 16.26
CA ASP A 195 13.74 -13.22 15.43
C ASP A 195 13.48 -12.41 14.14
N GLU A 196 12.35 -12.66 13.48
CA GLU A 196 11.96 -11.89 12.29
C GLU A 196 11.69 -10.40 12.62
N ALA A 197 11.14 -10.11 13.80
CA ALA A 197 10.90 -8.74 14.25
C ALA A 197 12.23 -8.03 14.55
N VAL A 198 13.18 -8.72 15.20
CA VAL A 198 14.54 -8.24 15.46
C VAL A 198 15.27 -7.96 14.16
N ASP A 199 15.24 -8.89 13.21
CA ASP A 199 15.82 -8.72 11.87
C ASP A 199 15.23 -7.50 11.14
N LEU A 200 13.92 -7.28 11.26
CA LEU A 200 13.24 -6.15 10.63
C LEU A 200 13.69 -4.81 11.25
N VAL A 201 13.80 -4.74 12.58
CA VAL A 201 14.33 -3.59 13.31
C VAL A 201 15.78 -3.30 12.89
N ALA A 202 16.64 -4.32 12.95
CA ALA A 202 18.04 -4.20 12.57
C ALA A 202 18.20 -3.72 11.13
N ARG A 203 17.43 -4.25 10.19
CA ARG A 203 17.42 -3.84 8.79
C ARG A 203 16.99 -2.39 8.62
N ALA A 204 15.94 -1.94 9.31
CA ALA A 204 15.46 -0.58 9.22
C ALA A 204 16.53 0.42 9.73
N CYS A 205 17.22 0.09 10.83
CA CYS A 205 18.30 0.89 11.37
C CYS A 205 19.54 0.87 10.47
N ALA A 206 19.96 -0.29 9.98
CA ALA A 206 21.11 -0.43 9.08
C ALA A 206 20.91 0.33 7.75
N GLN A 207 19.70 0.40 7.23
CA GLN A 207 19.34 1.19 6.06
C GLN A 207 19.17 2.70 6.38
N ARG A 208 19.36 3.11 7.63
CA ARG A 208 19.19 4.50 8.09
C ARG A 208 17.79 5.08 7.79
N LEU A 209 16.78 4.23 7.79
CA LEU A 209 15.39 4.66 7.63
C LEU A 209 14.80 5.16 8.94
N THR A 210 15.34 4.70 10.06
CA THR A 210 14.95 5.07 11.42
C THR A 210 16.12 4.79 12.37
N THR A 211 15.93 5.13 13.66
CA THR A 211 16.89 4.87 14.73
C THR A 211 16.23 4.07 15.86
N PRO A 212 17.02 3.38 16.71
CA PRO A 212 16.48 2.71 17.91
C PRO A 212 15.68 3.67 18.80
N ALA A 213 16.14 4.91 18.96
CA ALA A 213 15.45 5.93 19.74
C ALA A 213 14.08 6.30 19.15
N GLN A 214 13.98 6.48 17.83
CA GLN A 214 12.71 6.76 17.14
C GLN A 214 11.73 5.59 17.25
N LEU A 215 12.21 4.35 17.06
CA LEU A 215 11.41 3.15 17.25
C LEU A 215 10.92 3.01 18.69
N GLY A 216 11.79 3.27 19.67
CA GLY A 216 11.44 3.27 21.09
C GLY A 216 10.37 4.28 21.43
N ALA A 217 10.48 5.51 20.91
CA ALA A 217 9.48 6.57 21.09
C ALA A 217 8.12 6.15 20.46
N ALA A 218 8.13 5.62 19.26
CA ALA A 218 6.93 5.13 18.60
C ALA A 218 6.28 3.93 19.33
N LEU A 219 7.11 3.04 19.90
CA LEU A 219 6.65 1.91 20.72
C LEU A 219 6.03 2.39 22.04
N ALA A 220 6.65 3.38 22.71
CA ALA A 220 6.15 3.98 23.94
C ALA A 220 4.74 4.60 23.72
N GLY A 221 4.50 5.22 22.58
CA GLY A 221 3.21 5.79 22.20
C GLY A 221 2.09 4.77 21.93
N ARG A 222 2.38 3.47 21.91
CA ARG A 222 1.38 2.43 21.69
C ARG A 222 0.81 1.92 23.02
N ALA A 223 -0.51 1.85 23.15
CA ALA A 223 -1.15 1.29 24.35
C ALA A 223 -0.86 -0.20 24.54
N ARG A 224 -0.77 -0.96 23.42
CA ARG A 224 -0.53 -2.40 23.40
C ARG A 224 0.39 -2.76 22.24
N HIS A 225 1.28 -3.74 22.46
CA HIS A 225 2.11 -4.35 21.44
C HIS A 225 2.53 -5.73 21.93
N ARG A 226 2.37 -6.76 21.12
CA ARG A 226 2.61 -8.17 21.46
C ARG A 226 4.04 -8.43 21.98
N LEU A 227 5.03 -7.89 21.29
CA LEU A 227 6.46 -8.06 21.60
C LEU A 227 7.06 -6.84 22.31
N ARG A 228 6.27 -6.12 23.15
CA ARG A 228 6.76 -4.88 23.76
C ARG A 228 8.03 -5.06 24.59
N ALA A 229 8.04 -6.04 25.50
CA ALA A 229 9.18 -6.27 26.40
C ALA A 229 10.43 -6.60 25.58
N ASP A 230 10.33 -7.61 24.72
CA ASP A 230 11.44 -8.05 23.89
C ASP A 230 12.00 -6.93 23.00
N LEU A 231 11.13 -6.09 22.41
CA LEU A 231 11.56 -4.99 21.56
C LEU A 231 12.21 -3.86 22.36
N VAL A 232 11.80 -3.62 23.61
CA VAL A 232 12.48 -2.63 24.46
C VAL A 232 13.91 -3.07 24.75
N ASP A 233 14.12 -4.33 25.06
CA ASP A 233 15.45 -4.91 25.33
C ASP A 233 16.33 -4.81 24.07
N VAL A 234 15.82 -5.25 22.93
CA VAL A 234 16.51 -5.19 21.63
C VAL A 234 16.91 -3.76 21.25
N LEU A 235 15.98 -2.80 21.41
CA LEU A 235 16.25 -1.40 21.05
C LEU A 235 17.28 -0.76 21.97
N THR A 236 17.34 -1.20 23.24
CA THR A 236 18.35 -0.74 24.20
C THR A 236 19.74 -1.27 23.81
N ASP A 237 19.85 -2.56 23.48
CA ASP A 237 21.11 -3.19 23.08
C ASP A 237 21.65 -2.64 21.75
N VAL A 238 20.79 -2.45 20.76
CA VAL A 238 21.16 -1.86 19.46
C VAL A 238 21.57 -0.39 19.62
N GLY A 239 20.92 0.35 20.52
CA GLY A 239 21.29 1.73 20.85
C GLY A 239 22.68 1.84 21.47
N ALA A 240 22.98 0.99 22.43
CA ALA A 240 24.30 0.96 23.11
C ALA A 240 25.44 0.57 22.16
N GLY A 241 25.19 -0.35 21.21
CA GLY A 241 26.18 -0.77 20.20
C GLY A 241 26.47 0.28 19.11
N ALA A 242 25.61 1.26 18.93
CA ALA A 242 25.79 2.33 17.93
C ALA A 242 26.63 3.53 18.45
N GLU A 243 26.86 3.60 19.76
CA GLU A 243 27.64 4.66 20.41
C GLU A 243 29.11 4.25 20.68
N SER A 244 29.47 2.99 20.38
CA SER A 244 30.81 2.43 20.55
C SER A 244 31.59 2.44 19.23
#